data_c776fac54b5d90a4da09ec90ac5ade4e
#
_entry.id   c776fac54b5d90a4da09ec90ac5ade4e
#
_cell.length_a   1.000
_cell.length_b   1.000
_cell.length_c   1.000
_cell.angle_alpha   90.00
_cell.angle_beta   90.00
_cell.angle_gamma   90.00
#
_symmetry.space_group_name_H-M   'P 1'
#
loop_
_entity.id
_entity.type
_entity.pdbx_description
1 polymer ?
#
loop_
_entity_poly.entity_id
_entity_poly.type
_entity_poly.pdbx_seq_one_letter_code
_entity_poly.pdbx_strand_id
1 'polypeptide(L)'
;TMNTALDTVMSLNGVEFTWKDSGERDFGFIAQDVQNVLPKAVHTAGNGVQGVDYSRLTSVLVEAVKAQQVQIEELKALLKK
;
A
#
# COMPACT_ATOMS: atom_id res chain seq x y z
N THR A 1 14.71 -1.56 -9.06
CA THR A 1 13.31 -1.63 -9.51
C THR A 1 12.53 -2.61 -8.63
N MET A 2 11.31 -2.26 -8.31
CA MET A 2 10.46 -3.08 -7.44
C MET A 2 9.59 -3.98 -8.31
N ASN A 3 10.11 -5.14 -8.68
CA ASN A 3 9.43 -6.04 -9.63
C ASN A 3 8.11 -6.60 -9.11
N THR A 4 7.92 -6.60 -7.79
CA THR A 4 6.73 -7.16 -7.14
C THR A 4 5.82 -6.09 -6.55
N ALA A 5 6.01 -4.81 -6.94
CA ALA A 5 5.28 -3.70 -6.34
C ALA A 5 3.77 -3.85 -6.50
N LEU A 6 3.31 -4.25 -7.70
CA LEU A 6 1.88 -4.41 -7.94
C LEU A 6 1.30 -5.54 -7.09
N ASP A 7 1.99 -6.67 -6.99
CA ASP A 7 1.55 -7.79 -6.16
C ASP A 7 1.49 -7.37 -4.68
N THR A 8 2.48 -6.60 -4.22
CA THR A 8 2.51 -6.09 -2.86
C THR A 8 1.28 -5.21 -2.60
N VAL A 9 0.99 -4.28 -3.50
CA VAL A 9 -0.17 -3.40 -3.36
C VAL A 9 -1.48 -4.19 -3.34
N MET A 10 -1.60 -5.20 -4.18
CA MET A 10 -2.81 -6.04 -4.22
C MET A 10 -3.03 -6.83 -2.93
N SER A 11 -1.98 -7.03 -2.14
CA SER A 11 -2.06 -7.70 -0.85
C SER A 11 -2.37 -6.76 0.31
N LEU A 12 -2.37 -5.45 0.08
CA LEU A 12 -2.71 -4.46 1.11
C LEU A 12 -4.21 -4.20 1.12
N ASN A 13 -4.76 -3.95 2.30
CA ASN A 13 -6.17 -3.65 2.47
C ASN A 13 -6.34 -2.36 3.26
N GLY A 14 -6.95 -1.36 2.63
CA GLY A 14 -7.34 -0.15 3.31
C GLY A 14 -8.56 -0.40 4.18
N VAL A 15 -8.63 0.27 5.30
CA VAL A 15 -9.74 0.13 6.24
C VAL A 15 -10.28 1.51 6.61
N GLU A 16 -11.57 1.56 6.93
CA GLU A 16 -12.16 2.73 7.58
C GLU A 16 -12.21 2.49 9.09
N PHE A 17 -12.00 3.54 9.84
CA PHE A 17 -12.07 3.47 11.29
C PHE A 17 -12.55 4.80 11.86
N THR A 18 -12.92 4.77 13.13
CA THR A 18 -13.36 5.98 13.85
C THR A 18 -12.38 6.21 15.00
N TRP A 19 -11.85 7.43 15.07
CA TRP A 19 -10.99 7.81 16.18
C TRP A 19 -11.78 7.84 17.49
N LYS A 20 -11.28 7.19 18.52
CA LYS A 20 -11.95 7.12 19.81
C LYS A 20 -12.09 8.49 20.47
N ASP A 21 -11.08 9.33 20.30
CA ASP A 21 -11.02 10.64 20.96
C ASP A 21 -11.97 11.65 20.34
N SER A 22 -12.01 11.74 19.03
CA SER A 22 -12.75 12.77 18.31
C SER A 22 -14.07 12.29 17.73
N GLY A 23 -14.23 10.98 17.57
CA GLY A 23 -15.38 10.42 16.86
C GLY A 23 -15.34 10.62 15.36
N GLU A 24 -14.26 11.17 14.83
CA GLU A 24 -14.10 11.37 13.40
C GLU A 24 -13.80 10.06 12.69
N ARG A 25 -14.38 9.91 11.50
CA ARG A 25 -14.09 8.77 10.64
C ARG A 25 -12.86 9.06 9.80
N ASP A 26 -12.05 8.04 9.60
CA ASP A 26 -10.84 8.15 8.81
C ASP A 26 -10.59 6.81 8.12
N PHE A 27 -9.61 6.76 7.27
CA PHE A 27 -9.22 5.52 6.61
C PHE A 27 -7.70 5.44 6.52
N GLY A 28 -7.21 4.22 6.45
CA GLY A 28 -5.77 3.95 6.41
C GLY A 28 -5.52 2.46 6.44
N PHE A 29 -4.41 2.07 7.03
CA PHE A 29 -3.99 0.68 7.09
C PHE A 29 -3.75 0.27 8.53
N ILE A 30 -3.99 -1.02 8.80
CA ILE A 30 -3.63 -1.61 10.08
C ILE A 30 -2.15 -2.01 10.00
N ALA A 31 -1.32 -1.47 10.91
CA ALA A 31 0.13 -1.64 10.85
C ALA A 31 0.56 -3.11 10.87
N GLN A 32 -0.11 -3.95 11.65
CA GLN A 32 0.20 -5.37 11.72
C GLN A 32 -0.01 -6.07 10.37
N ASP A 33 -1.03 -5.67 9.63
CA ASP A 33 -1.30 -6.22 8.29
C ASP A 33 -0.24 -5.77 7.30
N VAL A 34 0.17 -4.50 7.37
CA VAL A 34 1.25 -3.98 6.52
C VAL A 34 2.57 -4.67 6.84
N GLN A 35 2.82 -4.96 8.12
CA GLN A 35 4.03 -5.66 8.58
C GLN A 35 4.19 -7.01 7.88
N ASN A 36 3.09 -7.72 7.67
CA ASN A 36 3.12 -9.04 7.03
C ASN A 36 3.48 -8.97 5.55
N VAL A 37 3.14 -7.86 4.90
CA VAL A 37 3.33 -7.70 3.44
C VAL A 37 4.59 -6.90 3.14
N LEU A 38 4.82 -5.82 3.88
CA LEU A 38 5.90 -4.88 3.62
C LEU A 38 6.47 -4.36 4.94
N PRO A 39 7.31 -5.17 5.61
CA PRO A 39 7.83 -4.81 6.94
C PRO A 39 8.57 -3.46 6.96
N LYS A 40 9.23 -3.09 5.87
CA LYS A 40 9.98 -1.83 5.80
C LYS A 40 9.11 -0.60 5.88
N ALA A 41 7.80 -0.73 5.66
CA ALA A 41 6.87 0.39 5.76
C ALA A 41 6.26 0.50 7.16
N VAL A 42 6.72 -0.29 8.12
CA VAL A 42 6.22 -0.27 9.48
C VAL A 42 7.38 0.04 10.43
N HIS A 43 7.12 0.94 11.39
CA HIS A 43 8.07 1.22 12.46
C HIS A 43 7.43 0.89 13.80
N THR A 44 8.24 0.49 14.75
CA THR A 44 7.79 0.16 16.11
C THR A 44 8.41 1.16 17.07
N ALA A 45 7.55 1.87 17.81
CA ALA A 45 8.00 2.79 18.85
C ALA A 45 8.55 2.01 20.06
N GLY A 46 9.25 2.70 20.94
CA GLY A 46 9.84 2.08 22.13
C GLY A 46 8.84 1.42 23.07
N ASN A 47 7.56 1.84 23.01
CA ASN A 47 6.48 1.26 23.79
C ASN A 47 5.79 0.07 23.10
N GLY A 48 6.32 -0.38 21.96
CA GLY A 48 5.76 -1.48 21.21
C GLY A 48 4.64 -1.13 20.24
N VAL A 49 4.21 0.13 20.20
CA VAL A 49 3.16 0.56 19.27
C VAL A 49 3.75 0.64 17.85
N GLN A 50 3.04 0.03 16.89
CA GLN A 50 3.45 0.04 15.49
C GLN A 50 2.76 1.15 14.73
N GLY A 51 3.49 1.80 13.82
CA GLY A 51 2.95 2.80 12.92
C GLY A 51 3.31 2.50 11.48
N VAL A 52 2.51 3.00 10.56
CA VAL A 52 2.74 2.83 9.13
C VAL A 52 3.50 4.04 8.58
N ASP A 53 4.58 3.78 7.87
CA ASP A 53 5.34 4.82 7.19
C ASP A 53 4.76 5.00 5.78
N TYR A 54 3.87 5.95 5.64
CA TYR A 54 3.16 6.20 4.39
C TYR A 54 4.09 6.70 3.28
N SER A 55 5.17 7.38 3.63
CA SER A 55 6.13 7.82 2.61
C SER A 55 6.82 6.64 1.93
N ARG A 56 7.07 5.57 2.66
CA ARG A 56 7.63 4.34 2.07
C ARG A 56 6.60 3.60 1.23
N LEU A 57 5.34 3.62 1.66
CA LEU A 57 4.25 3.06 0.85
C LEU A 57 4.08 3.83 -0.46
N THR A 58 4.30 5.14 -0.45
CA THR A 58 4.16 5.95 -1.64
C THR A 58 5.10 5.48 -2.75
N SER A 59 6.35 5.13 -2.42
CA SER A 59 7.29 4.64 -3.43
C SER A 59 6.84 3.31 -4.02
N VAL A 60 6.28 2.44 -3.22
CA VAL A 60 5.70 1.17 -3.71
C VAL A 60 4.52 1.43 -4.63
N LEU A 61 3.65 2.36 -4.25
CA LEU A 61 2.48 2.73 -5.05
C LEU A 61 2.90 3.31 -6.41
N VAL A 62 3.93 4.15 -6.44
CA VAL A 62 4.44 4.71 -7.68
C VAL A 62 4.87 3.58 -8.64
N GLU A 63 5.64 2.62 -8.14
CA GLU A 63 6.09 1.51 -8.98
C GLU A 63 4.94 0.58 -9.38
N ALA A 64 3.95 0.40 -8.51
CA ALA A 64 2.76 -0.38 -8.83
C ALA A 64 1.94 0.27 -9.95
N VAL A 65 1.76 1.59 -9.90
CA VAL A 65 1.05 2.33 -10.94
C VAL A 65 1.77 2.21 -12.28
N LYS A 66 3.09 2.30 -12.27
CA LYS A 66 3.90 2.16 -13.49
C LYS A 66 3.77 0.75 -14.08
N ALA A 67 3.80 -0.28 -13.24
CA ALA A 67 3.62 -1.66 -13.68
C ALA A 67 2.22 -1.87 -14.27
N GLN A 68 1.22 -1.28 -13.64
CA GLN A 68 -0.15 -1.34 -14.13
C GLN A 68 -0.29 -0.65 -15.48
N GLN A 69 0.41 0.47 -15.68
CA GLN A 69 0.40 1.19 -16.96
C GLN A 69 0.97 0.34 -18.09
N VAL A 70 2.03 -0.41 -17.80
CA VAL A 70 2.60 -1.34 -18.78
C VAL A 70 1.56 -2.38 -19.20
N GLN A 71 0.84 -2.94 -18.22
CA GLN A 71 -0.21 -3.93 -18.49
C GLN A 71 -1.35 -3.33 -19.33
N ILE A 72 -1.71 -2.09 -19.05
CA ILE A 72 -2.74 -1.39 -19.83
C ILE A 72 -2.30 -1.23 -21.29
N GLU A 73 -1.06 -0.84 -21.51
CA GLU A 73 -0.52 -0.67 -22.85
C GLU A 73 -0.43 -1.99 -23.63
N GLU A 74 -0.04 -3.07 -22.94
CA GLU A 74 -0.04 -4.40 -23.53
C GLU A 74 -1.44 -4.82 -23.93
N LEU A 75 -2.43 -4.57 -23.08
CA LEU A 75 -3.82 -4.89 -23.37
C LEU A 75 -4.34 -4.08 -24.56
N LYS A 76 -4.02 -2.79 -24.61
CA LYS A 76 -4.40 -1.94 -25.74
C LYS A 76 -3.80 -2.45 -27.05
N ALA A 77 -2.56 -2.89 -27.01
CA ALA A 77 -1.90 -3.45 -28.19
C ALA A 77 -2.64 -4.70 -28.71
N LEU A 78 -3.11 -5.55 -27.79
CA LEU A 78 -3.89 -6.73 -28.15
C LEU A 78 -5.22 -6.37 -28.79
N LEU A 79 -5.86 -5.28 -28.32
CA LEU A 79 -7.15 -4.84 -28.83
C LEU A 79 -7.07 -4.19 -30.21
N LYS A 80 -5.89 -3.76 -30.63
CA LYS A 80 -5.69 -3.13 -31.95
C LYS A 80 -5.45 -4.11 -33.08
N LYS A 81 -5.35 -5.36 -32.81
CA LYS A 81 -5.14 -6.39 -33.83
C LYS A 81 -6.40 -6.70 -34.60
#